data_2a2c629276c933b73b17aee0d8ab6833
#
_entry.id   2a2c629276c933b73b17aee0d8ab6833
#
_cell.length_a   1.000
_cell.length_b   1.000
_cell.length_c   1.000
_cell.angle_alpha   90.00
_cell.angle_beta   90.00
_cell.angle_gamma   90.00
#
_symmetry.space_group_name_H-M   'P 1'
#
loop_
_entity.id
_entity.type
_entity.pdbx_description
1 polymer ?
#
loop_
_entity_poly.entity_id
_entity_poly.type
_entity_poly.pdbx_seq_one_letter_code
_entity_poly.pdbx_strand_id
1 'polypeptide(L)'
;MIKRFITILAAIAVLAGSSFAQESKDRIKFNEDADFSIRKGAFSAELLSYLAFGDHYVMNAASGFNNAERNSTETVINLIELRLHPYETGMFAIGVDFDWDYYRLDKSSFWMPDSEKMRVSVASKDENGFKKIKKSNLVVRTLSVPVSLEQSFGKCSLRLGAAVEYNFPGITKFKAIDNNGAKIKETRDGARYADEIKTNQITFNAFAALSYGGLGFYVKYNPKEQFVEGYGPRFTSITAGVICGLGM
;
A
#
# COMPACT_ATOMS: atom_id res chain seq x y z
N MET A 1 9.02 -2.19 -20.29
CA MET A 1 9.34 -1.76 -18.92
C MET A 1 9.25 -2.92 -17.92
N ILE A 2 8.16 -3.67 -17.87
CA ILE A 2 7.94 -4.80 -16.93
C ILE A 2 9.07 -5.84 -16.94
N LYS A 3 9.58 -6.24 -18.13
CA LYS A 3 10.69 -7.22 -18.22
C LYS A 3 11.97 -6.77 -17.50
N ARG A 4 12.32 -5.47 -17.59
CA ARG A 4 13.49 -4.91 -16.90
C ARG A 4 13.29 -4.86 -15.38
N PHE A 5 12.06 -4.61 -14.92
CA PHE A 5 11.71 -4.60 -13.50
C PHE A 5 11.80 -6.01 -12.90
N ILE A 6 11.26 -7.02 -13.60
CA ILE A 6 11.38 -8.43 -13.21
C ILE A 6 12.85 -8.88 -13.16
N THR A 7 13.68 -8.41 -14.08
CA THR A 7 15.12 -8.72 -14.10
C THR A 7 15.84 -8.12 -12.89
N ILE A 8 15.48 -6.89 -12.49
CA ILE A 8 16.05 -6.25 -11.29
C ILE A 8 15.60 -6.99 -10.03
N LEU A 9 14.32 -7.36 -9.92
CA LEU A 9 13.79 -8.17 -8.80
C LEU A 9 14.48 -9.53 -8.72
N ALA A 10 14.67 -10.20 -9.85
CA ALA A 10 15.39 -11.48 -9.92
C ALA A 10 16.86 -11.32 -9.53
N ALA A 11 17.52 -10.23 -9.94
CA ALA A 11 18.90 -9.95 -9.54
C ALA A 11 19.02 -9.67 -8.03
N ILE A 12 18.07 -8.94 -7.45
CA ILE A 12 18.01 -8.72 -5.99
C ILE A 12 17.78 -10.04 -5.26
N ALA A 13 16.87 -10.89 -5.74
CA ALA A 13 16.61 -12.21 -5.14
C ALA A 13 17.83 -13.15 -5.24
N VAL A 14 18.61 -13.11 -6.34
CA VAL A 14 19.84 -13.89 -6.51
C VAL A 14 20.95 -13.37 -5.60
N LEU A 15 21.09 -12.06 -5.45
CA LEU A 15 22.04 -11.44 -4.51
C LEU A 15 21.69 -11.77 -3.05
N ALA A 16 20.41 -11.73 -2.69
CA ALA A 16 19.93 -12.16 -1.38
C ALA A 16 20.21 -13.66 -1.17
N GLY A 17 19.90 -14.52 -2.14
CA GLY A 17 20.11 -15.98 -2.07
C GLY A 17 21.59 -16.37 -1.93
N SER A 18 22.51 -15.64 -2.56
CA SER A 18 23.96 -15.90 -2.41
C SER A 18 24.50 -15.52 -1.04
N SER A 19 23.91 -14.51 -0.39
CA SER A 19 24.24 -14.14 1.00
C SER A 19 23.73 -15.19 2.00
N PHE A 20 22.57 -15.80 1.76
CA PHE A 20 22.04 -16.88 2.61
C PHE A 20 22.94 -18.13 2.65
N ALA A 21 23.67 -18.42 1.57
CA ALA A 21 24.55 -19.62 1.52
C ALA A 21 25.83 -19.47 2.38
N GLN A 22 26.23 -18.24 2.68
CA GLN A 22 27.48 -17.97 3.41
C GLN A 22 27.26 -17.74 4.92
N GLU A 23 26.05 -17.35 5.32
CA GLU A 23 25.72 -16.91 6.69
C GLU A 23 25.09 -18.01 7.57
N SER A 24 24.94 -19.23 7.06
CA SER A 24 24.31 -20.34 7.81
C SER A 24 25.11 -20.80 9.05
N LYS A 25 26.29 -20.26 9.29
CA LYS A 25 27.13 -20.61 10.47
C LYS A 25 26.96 -19.69 11.67
N ASP A 26 26.43 -18.47 11.47
CA ASP A 26 26.22 -17.50 12.55
C ASP A 26 24.72 -17.19 12.73
N ARG A 27 23.86 -18.20 12.80
CA ARG A 27 22.49 -18.02 13.23
C ARG A 27 22.49 -17.36 14.61
N ILE A 28 21.92 -16.17 14.72
CA ILE A 28 21.57 -15.53 15.99
C ILE A 28 20.72 -16.55 16.76
N LYS A 29 21.32 -17.19 17.76
CA LYS A 29 20.55 -18.01 18.70
C LYS A 29 19.73 -17.04 19.53
N PHE A 30 18.42 -17.04 19.37
CA PHE A 30 17.50 -16.46 20.32
C PHE A 30 17.67 -17.21 21.66
N ASN A 31 18.42 -16.64 22.57
CA ASN A 31 18.42 -17.07 23.96
C ASN A 31 17.32 -16.25 24.64
N GLU A 32 16.54 -16.89 25.51
CA GLU A 32 15.41 -16.30 26.27
C GLU A 32 15.84 -15.13 27.18
N ASP A 33 17.13 -14.91 27.36
CA ASP A 33 17.70 -13.73 28.04
C ASP A 33 18.23 -12.74 27.01
N ALA A 34 17.31 -11.99 26.40
CA ALA A 34 17.50 -11.13 25.23
C ALA A 34 18.58 -10.04 25.44
N ASP A 35 19.83 -10.38 25.22
CA ASP A 35 20.87 -9.43 24.86
C ASP A 35 20.98 -9.36 23.33
N PHE A 36 20.30 -8.37 22.73
CA PHE A 36 20.34 -8.07 21.31
C PHE A 36 21.70 -7.43 20.95
N SER A 37 22.75 -8.21 20.82
CA SER A 37 24.00 -7.73 20.28
C SER A 37 24.00 -7.83 18.74
N ILE A 38 23.42 -6.83 18.08
CA ILE A 38 23.56 -6.66 16.63
C ILE A 38 24.98 -6.20 16.36
N ARG A 39 25.76 -6.97 15.62
CA ARG A 39 27.13 -6.60 15.25
C ARG A 39 27.07 -5.36 14.35
N LYS A 40 27.83 -4.31 14.70
CA LYS A 40 28.03 -3.13 13.89
C LYS A 40 28.45 -3.51 12.47
N GLY A 41 27.73 -3.01 11.45
CA GLY A 41 28.00 -3.31 10.03
C GLY A 41 27.41 -4.62 9.53
N ALA A 42 26.57 -5.32 10.31
CA ALA A 42 25.89 -6.52 9.83
C ALA A 42 24.87 -6.16 8.73
N PHE A 43 24.93 -6.91 7.63
CA PHE A 43 23.95 -6.88 6.56
C PHE A 43 23.05 -8.10 6.68
N SER A 44 21.75 -7.92 6.58
CA SER A 44 20.78 -9.01 6.58
C SER A 44 19.72 -8.82 5.50
N ALA A 45 19.09 -9.93 5.09
CA ALA A 45 17.95 -9.93 4.18
C ALA A 45 16.83 -10.72 4.84
N GLU A 46 15.63 -10.16 4.86
CA GLU A 46 14.46 -10.79 5.45
C GLU A 46 13.34 -10.90 4.43
N LEU A 47 12.64 -12.03 4.43
CA LEU A 47 11.42 -12.24 3.66
C LEU A 47 10.22 -12.06 4.57
N LEU A 48 9.18 -11.39 4.07
CA LEU A 48 7.93 -11.16 4.81
C LEU A 48 8.19 -10.53 6.18
N SER A 49 9.04 -9.49 6.23
CA SER A 49 9.45 -8.89 7.51
C SER A 49 8.31 -8.22 8.27
N TYR A 50 7.27 -7.74 7.55
CA TYR A 50 6.09 -7.16 8.19
C TYR A 50 4.82 -7.28 7.35
N LEU A 51 3.68 -7.14 8.04
CA LEU A 51 2.35 -6.87 7.49
C LEU A 51 1.84 -5.55 8.08
N ALA A 52 1.16 -4.74 7.27
CA ALA A 52 0.51 -3.53 7.77
C ALA A 52 -0.93 -3.44 7.26
N PHE A 53 -1.80 -2.89 8.12
CA PHE A 53 -3.22 -2.65 7.84
C PHE A 53 -3.57 -1.25 8.31
N GLY A 54 -4.18 -0.46 7.43
CA GLY A 54 -4.52 0.92 7.75
C GLY A 54 -5.82 1.37 7.11
N ASP A 55 -6.31 2.48 7.62
CA ASP A 55 -7.42 3.21 7.06
C ASP A 55 -6.90 4.43 6.32
N HIS A 56 -7.34 4.63 5.08
CA HIS A 56 -7.07 5.83 4.30
C HIS A 56 -8.03 6.95 4.67
N TYR A 57 -7.49 8.10 4.98
CA TYR A 57 -8.16 9.38 4.99
C TYR A 57 -7.95 10.06 3.64
N VAL A 58 -9.01 10.11 2.85
CA VAL A 58 -9.01 10.79 1.55
C VAL A 58 -9.11 12.29 1.78
N MET A 59 -8.19 13.05 1.18
CA MET A 59 -8.09 14.50 1.30
C MET A 59 -8.23 15.17 -0.07
N ASN A 60 -8.64 16.44 -0.07
CA ASN A 60 -8.78 17.24 -1.29
C ASN A 60 -9.65 16.55 -2.35
N ALA A 61 -10.63 15.75 -1.90
CA ALA A 61 -11.44 14.94 -2.78
C ALA A 61 -12.63 15.73 -3.35
N ALA A 62 -13.01 15.37 -4.57
CA ALA A 62 -14.33 15.73 -5.09
C ALA A 62 -15.44 15.12 -4.23
N SER A 63 -16.69 15.60 -4.41
CA SER A 63 -17.86 15.05 -3.73
C SER A 63 -17.96 13.53 -3.88
N GLY A 64 -18.50 12.85 -2.87
CA GLY A 64 -18.73 11.40 -2.88
C GLY A 64 -17.78 10.57 -2.00
N PHE A 65 -16.71 11.17 -1.48
CA PHE A 65 -15.90 10.57 -0.42
C PHE A 65 -16.36 11.09 0.94
N ASN A 66 -16.76 10.17 1.81
CA ASN A 66 -17.09 10.48 3.19
C ASN A 66 -16.37 9.47 4.11
N ASN A 67 -15.26 9.90 4.67
CA ASN A 67 -14.42 9.07 5.54
C ASN A 67 -15.17 8.59 6.81
N ALA A 68 -16.20 9.30 7.25
CA ALA A 68 -17.03 8.90 8.38
C ALA A 68 -18.03 7.79 8.04
N GLU A 69 -18.47 7.68 6.79
CA GLU A 69 -19.42 6.65 6.36
C GLU A 69 -18.78 5.35 5.93
N ARG A 70 -17.64 5.42 5.24
CA ARG A 70 -16.93 4.26 4.72
C ARG A 70 -15.43 4.47 4.74
N ASN A 71 -14.76 3.67 5.54
CA ASN A 71 -13.31 3.68 5.57
C ASN A 71 -12.74 3.11 4.27
N SER A 72 -11.87 3.85 3.65
CA SER A 72 -10.94 3.33 2.65
C SER A 72 -9.82 2.63 3.39
N THR A 73 -9.34 1.50 2.88
CA THR A 73 -8.40 0.65 3.63
C THR A 73 -7.19 0.27 2.80
N GLU A 74 -6.07 0.10 3.47
CA GLU A 74 -4.82 -0.40 2.91
C GLU A 74 -4.43 -1.72 3.57
N THR A 75 -3.80 -2.58 2.78
CA THR A 75 -3.09 -3.76 3.27
C THR A 75 -1.73 -3.81 2.59
N VAL A 76 -0.66 -3.83 3.36
CA VAL A 76 0.72 -3.91 2.88
C VAL A 76 1.32 -5.24 3.31
N ILE A 77 1.99 -5.91 2.37
CA ILE A 77 2.82 -7.08 2.63
C ILE A 77 4.23 -6.76 2.18
N ASN A 78 5.16 -6.74 3.11
CA ASN A 78 6.58 -6.69 2.75
C ASN A 78 6.99 -8.04 2.16
N LEU A 79 7.56 -8.03 0.95
CA LEU A 79 8.02 -9.24 0.27
C LEU A 79 9.46 -9.58 0.62
N ILE A 80 10.31 -8.56 0.63
CA ILE A 80 11.73 -8.67 0.98
C ILE A 80 12.23 -7.34 1.53
N GLU A 81 13.08 -7.39 2.53
CA GLU A 81 13.78 -6.24 3.09
C GLU A 81 15.26 -6.54 3.28
N LEU A 82 16.11 -5.66 2.75
CA LEU A 82 17.55 -5.66 2.96
C LEU A 82 17.87 -4.66 4.04
N ARG A 83 18.58 -5.07 5.08
CA ARG A 83 18.90 -4.28 6.27
C ARG A 83 20.41 -4.12 6.41
N LEU A 84 20.84 -2.91 6.71
CA LEU A 84 22.21 -2.59 7.09
C LEU A 84 22.19 -1.94 8.48
N HIS A 85 22.95 -2.49 9.40
CA HIS A 85 23.09 -1.96 10.75
C HIS A 85 24.43 -1.20 10.89
N PRO A 86 24.45 0.13 10.63
CA PRO A 86 25.66 0.92 10.73
C PRO A 86 26.15 1.05 12.18
N TYR A 87 25.26 0.87 13.16
CA TYR A 87 25.53 0.87 14.61
C TYR A 87 24.44 0.02 15.32
N GLU A 88 24.66 -0.30 16.60
CA GLU A 88 23.86 -1.27 17.36
C GLU A 88 22.35 -0.97 17.41
N THR A 89 21.95 0.30 17.45
CA THR A 89 20.55 0.72 17.60
C THR A 89 19.98 1.31 16.32
N GLY A 90 20.77 1.42 15.25
CA GLY A 90 20.36 2.03 13.99
C GLY A 90 20.32 1.05 12.84
N MET A 91 19.29 1.15 12.01
CA MET A 91 19.11 0.33 10.83
C MET A 91 18.76 1.23 9.63
N PHE A 92 19.42 0.95 8.52
CA PHE A 92 19.00 1.41 7.19
C PHE A 92 18.39 0.23 6.46
N ALA A 93 17.21 0.42 5.87
CA ALA A 93 16.53 -0.64 5.15
C ALA A 93 16.06 -0.18 3.78
N ILE A 94 16.11 -1.09 2.81
CA ILE A 94 15.47 -0.98 1.51
C ILE A 94 14.67 -2.25 1.26
N GLY A 95 13.43 -2.14 0.82
CA GLY A 95 12.52 -3.28 0.67
C GLY A 95 11.75 -3.29 -0.64
N VAL A 96 10.91 -4.30 -0.78
CA VAL A 96 9.87 -4.40 -1.79
C VAL A 96 8.59 -4.79 -1.09
N ASP A 97 7.56 -3.98 -1.25
CA ASP A 97 6.24 -4.20 -0.67
C ASP A 97 5.21 -4.43 -1.77
N PHE A 98 4.17 -5.15 -1.44
CA PHE A 98 2.97 -5.27 -2.25
C PHE A 98 1.79 -4.73 -1.45
N ASP A 99 1.12 -3.71 -2.02
CA ASP A 99 0.05 -2.98 -1.37
C ASP A 99 -1.28 -3.21 -2.10
N TRP A 100 -2.38 -3.29 -1.33
CA TRP A 100 -3.75 -3.26 -1.80
C TRP A 100 -4.48 -2.10 -1.17
N ASP A 101 -4.85 -1.11 -2.00
CA ASP A 101 -5.60 0.06 -1.61
C ASP A 101 -7.05 -0.07 -2.04
N TYR A 102 -7.97 0.13 -1.11
CA TYR A 102 -9.41 0.14 -1.34
C TYR A 102 -9.95 1.53 -1.06
N TYR A 103 -10.15 2.33 -2.10
CA TYR A 103 -10.82 3.64 -1.98
C TYR A 103 -12.32 3.45 -2.11
N ARG A 104 -13.07 3.76 -1.05
CA ARG A 104 -14.51 3.57 -0.96
C ARG A 104 -15.23 4.90 -1.06
N LEU A 105 -16.29 4.92 -1.87
CA LEU A 105 -17.22 6.04 -1.90
C LEU A 105 -18.25 5.91 -0.79
N ASP A 106 -18.91 7.03 -0.47
CA ASP A 106 -20.04 7.03 0.43
C ASP A 106 -21.21 6.16 -0.09
N LYS A 107 -22.27 6.02 0.70
CA LYS A 107 -23.42 5.17 0.33
C LYS A 107 -24.32 5.80 -0.75
N SER A 108 -24.12 7.07 -1.06
CA SER A 108 -24.89 7.81 -2.05
C SER A 108 -24.21 7.87 -3.42
N SER A 109 -22.92 7.50 -3.51
CA SER A 109 -22.10 7.70 -4.70
C SER A 109 -21.51 6.41 -5.23
N PHE A 110 -21.11 6.41 -6.50
CA PHE A 110 -20.49 5.26 -7.15
C PHE A 110 -19.52 5.67 -8.26
N TRP A 111 -18.61 4.77 -8.57
CA TRP A 111 -17.69 4.90 -9.69
C TRP A 111 -18.41 4.55 -10.98
N MET A 112 -18.39 5.45 -11.97
CA MET A 112 -18.87 5.20 -13.31
C MET A 112 -17.97 5.88 -14.34
N PRO A 113 -17.85 5.33 -15.56
CA PRO A 113 -17.17 6.02 -16.64
C PRO A 113 -17.99 7.23 -17.08
N ASP A 114 -17.31 8.31 -17.47
CA ASP A 114 -17.90 9.45 -18.13
C ASP A 114 -18.11 9.10 -19.62
N SER A 115 -19.33 9.26 -20.12
CA SER A 115 -19.69 8.88 -21.49
C SER A 115 -18.96 9.67 -22.57
N GLU A 116 -18.52 10.90 -22.28
CA GLU A 116 -17.87 11.76 -23.29
C GLU A 116 -16.35 11.57 -23.39
N LYS A 117 -15.70 11.18 -22.28
CA LYS A 117 -14.23 11.14 -22.19
C LYS A 117 -13.70 9.88 -21.56
N MET A 118 -14.52 8.85 -21.40
CA MET A 118 -14.14 7.58 -20.76
C MET A 118 -13.42 7.78 -19.43
N ARG A 119 -13.92 8.67 -18.56
CA ARG A 119 -13.37 8.96 -17.23
C ARG A 119 -14.09 8.16 -16.18
N VAL A 120 -13.38 7.86 -15.09
CA VAL A 120 -14.04 7.46 -13.85
C VAL A 120 -14.47 8.71 -13.11
N SER A 121 -15.75 8.87 -12.89
CA SER A 121 -16.34 9.98 -12.15
C SER A 121 -17.15 9.49 -10.95
N VAL A 122 -17.48 10.40 -10.03
CA VAL A 122 -18.35 10.13 -8.89
C VAL A 122 -19.73 10.69 -9.21
N ALA A 123 -20.76 9.86 -9.16
CA ALA A 123 -22.14 10.27 -9.43
C ALA A 123 -23.07 9.88 -8.29
N SER A 124 -24.08 10.71 -8.04
CA SER A 124 -25.09 10.43 -7.03
C SER A 124 -26.02 9.28 -7.46
N LYS A 125 -26.40 8.43 -6.51
CA LYS A 125 -27.33 7.31 -6.76
C LYS A 125 -28.69 7.76 -7.29
N ASP A 126 -29.14 8.94 -6.84
CA ASP A 126 -30.48 9.45 -7.13
C ASP A 126 -30.61 9.85 -8.61
N GLU A 127 -29.54 10.30 -9.24
CA GLU A 127 -29.49 10.61 -10.67
C GLU A 127 -29.55 9.37 -11.57
N ASN A 128 -29.21 8.20 -11.03
CA ASN A 128 -29.07 6.96 -11.80
C ASN A 128 -30.10 5.89 -11.44
N GLY A 129 -31.13 6.22 -10.65
CA GLY A 129 -32.24 5.32 -10.38
C GLY A 129 -31.92 4.13 -9.46
N PHE A 130 -30.94 4.25 -8.59
CA PHE A 130 -30.58 3.17 -7.65
C PHE A 130 -31.27 3.37 -6.29
N LYS A 131 -32.02 2.34 -5.86
CA LYS A 131 -32.60 2.28 -4.52
C LYS A 131 -31.55 2.19 -3.42
N LYS A 132 -30.45 1.45 -3.66
CA LYS A 132 -29.40 1.23 -2.66
C LYS A 132 -28.06 0.87 -3.30
N ILE A 133 -27.02 1.63 -2.98
CA ILE A 133 -25.64 1.28 -3.31
C ILE A 133 -25.07 0.43 -2.18
N LYS A 134 -24.67 -0.81 -2.49
CA LYS A 134 -24.06 -1.74 -1.52
C LYS A 134 -22.55 -1.62 -1.47
N LYS A 135 -21.93 -1.42 -2.63
CA LYS A 135 -20.48 -1.35 -2.77
C LYS A 135 -20.11 -0.47 -3.95
N SER A 136 -19.21 0.46 -3.72
CA SER A 136 -18.58 1.26 -4.75
C SER A 136 -17.14 1.55 -4.34
N ASN A 137 -16.18 0.85 -4.94
CA ASN A 137 -14.76 1.01 -4.60
C ASN A 137 -13.91 1.08 -5.86
N LEU A 138 -12.82 1.83 -5.76
CA LEU A 138 -11.62 1.66 -6.56
C LEU A 138 -10.66 0.77 -5.78
N VAL A 139 -10.07 -0.21 -6.45
CA VAL A 139 -8.99 -1.04 -5.91
C VAL A 139 -7.75 -0.74 -6.71
N VAL A 140 -6.70 -0.31 -6.04
CA VAL A 140 -5.37 -0.13 -6.64
C VAL A 140 -4.45 -1.17 -6.00
N ARG A 141 -3.65 -1.81 -6.84
CA ARG A 141 -2.58 -2.71 -6.41
C ARG A 141 -1.27 -2.03 -6.74
N THR A 142 -0.36 -2.06 -5.80
CA THR A 142 0.88 -1.31 -5.89
C THR A 142 2.06 -2.20 -5.57
N LEU A 143 3.14 -2.05 -6.31
CA LEU A 143 4.44 -2.57 -5.95
C LEU A 143 5.29 -1.38 -5.54
N SER A 144 5.75 -1.35 -4.30
CA SER A 144 6.53 -0.24 -3.76
C SER A 144 7.94 -0.63 -3.36
N VAL A 145 8.83 0.34 -3.42
CA VAL A 145 10.23 0.20 -2.99
C VAL A 145 10.46 1.20 -1.87
N PRO A 146 10.23 0.80 -0.61
CA PRO A 146 10.52 1.63 0.55
C PRO A 146 12.02 1.72 0.83
N VAL A 147 12.45 2.89 1.26
CA VAL A 147 13.76 3.17 1.85
C VAL A 147 13.50 3.81 3.19
N SER A 148 14.13 3.30 4.24
CA SER A 148 13.88 3.77 5.60
C SER A 148 15.11 3.76 6.49
N LEU A 149 15.04 4.61 7.51
CA LEU A 149 15.94 4.64 8.66
C LEU A 149 15.13 4.24 9.89
N GLU A 150 15.66 3.36 10.70
CA GLU A 150 15.06 2.97 11.97
C GLU A 150 16.06 3.19 13.10
N GLN A 151 15.57 3.76 14.19
CA GLN A 151 16.29 3.93 15.44
C GLN A 151 15.57 3.18 16.55
N SER A 152 16.29 2.26 17.19
CA SER A 152 15.78 1.48 18.33
C SER A 152 16.14 2.11 19.66
N PHE A 153 15.24 2.05 20.62
CA PHE A 153 15.35 2.53 21.99
C PHE A 153 14.86 1.43 22.94
N GLY A 154 15.69 0.43 23.18
CA GLY A 154 15.28 -0.80 23.87
C GLY A 154 14.26 -1.58 23.04
N LYS A 155 13.06 -1.79 23.58
CA LYS A 155 11.97 -2.50 22.86
C LYS A 155 11.16 -1.57 21.92
N CYS A 156 11.36 -0.27 22.00
CA CYS A 156 10.72 0.69 21.09
C CYS A 156 11.59 0.92 19.88
N SER A 157 10.99 1.12 18.71
CA SER A 157 11.68 1.62 17.53
C SER A 157 10.87 2.69 16.81
N LEU A 158 11.58 3.66 16.24
CA LEU A 158 11.03 4.68 15.35
C LEU A 158 11.62 4.48 13.96
N ARG A 159 10.77 4.24 12.98
CA ARG A 159 11.13 4.12 11.57
C ARG A 159 10.57 5.30 10.79
N LEU A 160 11.43 5.93 9.97
CA LEU A 160 11.07 6.99 9.06
C LEU A 160 11.53 6.60 7.65
N GLY A 161 10.69 6.84 6.65
CA GLY A 161 11.02 6.44 5.30
C GLY A 161 10.17 7.10 4.23
N ALA A 162 10.54 6.77 3.00
CA ALA A 162 9.80 7.12 1.80
C ALA A 162 9.81 5.93 0.84
N ALA A 163 8.82 5.85 -0.04
CA ALA A 163 8.76 4.81 -1.05
C ALA A 163 8.42 5.38 -2.41
N VAL A 164 8.95 4.75 -3.45
CA VAL A 164 8.49 4.91 -4.83
C VAL A 164 7.55 3.76 -5.13
N GLU A 165 6.39 4.09 -5.68
CA GLU A 165 5.29 3.16 -5.91
C GLU A 165 5.02 3.00 -7.40
N TYR A 166 4.85 1.76 -7.84
CA TYR A 166 4.33 1.42 -9.16
C TYR A 166 2.91 0.89 -9.03
N ASN A 167 1.95 1.69 -9.43
CA ASN A 167 0.54 1.34 -9.40
C ASN A 167 0.14 0.55 -10.64
N PHE A 168 -0.43 -0.65 -10.42
CA PHE A 168 -1.09 -1.41 -11.46
C PHE A 168 -2.41 -0.71 -11.84
N PRO A 169 -2.93 -0.97 -13.05
CA PRO A 169 -4.22 -0.43 -13.45
C PRO A 169 -5.32 -0.66 -12.40
N GLY A 170 -6.05 0.40 -12.07
CA GLY A 170 -7.10 0.37 -11.07
C GLY A 170 -8.28 -0.51 -11.47
N ILE A 171 -8.99 -1.05 -10.49
CA ILE A 171 -10.19 -1.88 -10.69
C ILE A 171 -11.34 -1.23 -9.96
N THR A 172 -12.39 -0.82 -10.67
CA THR A 172 -13.62 -0.37 -10.03
C THR A 172 -14.57 -1.54 -9.80
N LYS A 173 -15.18 -1.58 -8.62
CA LYS A 173 -16.17 -2.60 -8.24
C LYS A 173 -17.43 -1.92 -7.74
N PHE A 174 -18.53 -2.17 -8.41
CA PHE A 174 -19.84 -1.61 -8.11
C PHE A 174 -20.86 -2.71 -7.83
N LYS A 175 -21.68 -2.50 -6.78
CA LYS A 175 -22.86 -3.34 -6.47
C LYS A 175 -23.98 -2.45 -5.98
N ALA A 176 -25.15 -2.55 -6.61
CA ALA A 176 -26.34 -1.80 -6.25
C ALA A 176 -27.60 -2.66 -6.32
N ILE A 177 -28.71 -2.11 -5.84
CA ILE A 177 -30.06 -2.57 -6.08
C ILE A 177 -30.75 -1.41 -6.79
N ASP A 178 -31.36 -1.69 -7.95
CA ASP A 178 -32.15 -0.71 -8.68
C ASP A 178 -33.50 -0.44 -8.02
N ASN A 179 -34.27 0.47 -8.56
CA ASN A 179 -35.60 0.83 -8.07
C ASN A 179 -36.60 -0.33 -8.21
N ASN A 180 -36.38 -1.28 -9.12
CA ASN A 180 -37.20 -2.49 -9.35
C ASN A 180 -36.78 -3.67 -8.45
N GLY A 181 -35.73 -3.51 -7.63
CA GLY A 181 -35.24 -4.55 -6.74
C GLY A 181 -34.20 -5.48 -7.39
N ALA A 182 -33.84 -5.27 -8.65
CA ALA A 182 -32.81 -6.09 -9.31
C ALA A 182 -31.42 -5.78 -8.76
N LYS A 183 -30.58 -6.81 -8.68
CA LYS A 183 -29.20 -6.70 -8.20
C LYS A 183 -28.27 -6.41 -9.38
N ILE A 184 -27.62 -5.26 -9.34
CA ILE A 184 -26.60 -4.85 -10.31
C ILE A 184 -25.24 -5.13 -9.71
N LYS A 185 -24.35 -5.75 -10.50
CA LYS A 185 -22.95 -5.97 -10.15
C LYS A 185 -22.10 -5.69 -11.38
N GLU A 186 -21.20 -4.75 -11.24
CA GLU A 186 -20.26 -4.36 -12.29
C GLU A 186 -18.82 -4.36 -11.75
N THR A 187 -17.87 -4.79 -12.56
CA THR A 187 -16.43 -4.72 -12.28
C THR A 187 -15.74 -4.29 -13.57
N ARG A 188 -15.00 -3.20 -13.52
CA ARG A 188 -14.19 -2.72 -14.65
C ARG A 188 -12.72 -2.75 -14.24
N ASP A 189 -11.94 -3.43 -15.03
CA ASP A 189 -10.49 -3.57 -14.84
C ASP A 189 -9.77 -2.60 -15.78
N GLY A 190 -8.99 -1.68 -15.22
CA GLY A 190 -8.25 -0.68 -16.00
C GLY A 190 -7.22 -1.29 -16.97
N ALA A 191 -6.83 -2.56 -16.80
CA ALA A 191 -6.01 -3.24 -17.80
C ALA A 191 -6.77 -3.53 -19.10
N ARG A 192 -8.10 -3.74 -19.02
CA ARG A 192 -8.99 -3.98 -20.17
C ARG A 192 -9.66 -2.71 -20.67
N TYR A 193 -9.85 -1.75 -19.77
CA TYR A 193 -10.54 -0.48 -20.02
C TYR A 193 -9.57 0.68 -19.76
N ALA A 194 -8.38 0.62 -20.37
CA ALA A 194 -7.29 1.58 -20.12
C ALA A 194 -7.64 3.03 -20.47
N ASP A 195 -8.61 3.22 -21.37
CA ASP A 195 -9.09 4.55 -21.72
C ASP A 195 -10.13 5.09 -20.73
N GLU A 196 -10.71 4.22 -19.87
CA GLU A 196 -11.73 4.58 -18.88
C GLU A 196 -11.15 4.79 -17.47
N ILE A 197 -10.10 4.02 -17.09
CA ILE A 197 -9.54 4.03 -15.74
C ILE A 197 -8.02 4.21 -15.84
N LYS A 198 -7.56 5.44 -15.66
CA LYS A 198 -6.14 5.78 -15.76
C LYS A 198 -5.61 6.28 -14.42
N THR A 199 -5.00 5.39 -13.67
CA THR A 199 -4.29 5.74 -12.44
C THR A 199 -2.87 6.21 -12.73
N ASN A 200 -2.31 7.06 -11.89
CA ASN A 200 -0.91 7.45 -11.96
C ASN A 200 -0.03 6.21 -11.71
N GLN A 201 0.72 5.79 -12.72
CA GLN A 201 1.55 4.59 -12.64
C GLN A 201 2.69 4.71 -11.63
N ILE A 202 3.27 5.90 -11.51
CA ILE A 202 4.35 6.16 -10.56
C ILE A 202 3.88 7.20 -9.56
N THR A 203 3.86 6.81 -8.30
CA THR A 203 3.59 7.68 -7.16
C THR A 203 4.72 7.55 -6.15
N PHE A 204 4.64 8.32 -5.08
CA PHE A 204 5.58 8.25 -3.96
C PHE A 204 4.85 8.57 -2.66
N ASN A 205 5.37 8.03 -1.59
CA ASN A 205 4.87 8.30 -0.26
C ASN A 205 6.02 8.62 0.71
N ALA A 206 5.65 9.23 1.84
CA ALA A 206 6.49 9.32 3.03
C ALA A 206 5.76 8.64 4.18
N PHE A 207 6.50 7.94 5.04
CA PHE A 207 5.90 7.23 6.16
C PHE A 207 6.73 7.33 7.43
N ALA A 208 6.04 7.18 8.55
CA ALA A 208 6.61 7.03 9.88
C ALA A 208 5.94 5.87 10.59
N ALA A 209 6.70 5.06 11.34
CA ALA A 209 6.18 4.00 12.18
C ALA A 209 6.85 4.02 13.55
N LEU A 210 6.05 3.78 14.59
CA LEU A 210 6.50 3.60 15.96
C LEU A 210 6.07 2.21 16.41
N SER A 211 7.02 1.36 16.81
CA SER A 211 6.74 -0.01 17.22
C SER A 211 7.30 -0.33 18.60
N TYR A 212 6.70 -1.34 19.22
CA TYR A 212 7.09 -1.90 20.49
C TYR A 212 6.98 -3.43 20.41
N GLY A 213 8.10 -4.14 20.51
CA GLY A 213 8.11 -5.61 20.48
C GLY A 213 7.45 -6.20 19.24
N GLY A 214 7.69 -5.61 18.03
CA GLY A 214 7.17 -6.10 16.77
C GLY A 214 5.73 -5.70 16.39
N LEU A 215 5.00 -5.06 17.30
CA LEU A 215 3.71 -4.45 17.01
C LEU A 215 3.85 -2.93 17.02
N GLY A 216 3.27 -2.23 16.05
CA GLY A 216 3.40 -0.79 15.97
C GLY A 216 2.22 -0.11 15.29
N PHE A 217 2.33 1.22 15.26
CA PHE A 217 1.45 2.10 14.51
C PHE A 217 2.25 2.78 13.42
N TYR A 218 1.61 3.02 12.27
CA TYR A 218 2.23 3.78 11.18
C TYR A 218 1.29 4.84 10.65
N VAL A 219 1.91 5.85 10.04
CA VAL A 219 1.25 6.87 9.24
C VAL A 219 1.99 6.97 7.92
N LYS A 220 1.25 6.98 6.81
CA LYS A 220 1.76 7.14 5.44
C LYS A 220 1.04 8.30 4.77
N TYR A 221 1.77 9.15 4.07
CA TYR A 221 1.23 10.28 3.31
C TYR A 221 1.57 10.12 1.84
N ASN A 222 0.53 10.10 0.99
CA ASN A 222 0.63 10.05 -0.46
C ASN A 222 0.28 11.42 -1.05
N PRO A 223 1.26 12.28 -1.35
CA PRO A 223 1.03 13.64 -1.86
C PRO A 223 0.58 13.67 -3.31
N LYS A 224 0.84 12.62 -4.09
CA LYS A 224 0.47 12.55 -5.50
C LYS A 224 -0.94 12.03 -5.67
N GLU A 225 -1.70 12.66 -6.58
CA GLU A 225 -3.06 12.26 -6.90
C GLU A 225 -3.10 10.83 -7.48
N GLN A 226 -4.15 10.09 -7.13
CA GLN A 226 -4.31 8.69 -7.54
C GLN A 226 -4.58 8.54 -9.05
N PHE A 227 -5.30 9.50 -9.65
CA PHE A 227 -5.63 9.48 -11.08
C PHE A 227 -4.73 10.40 -11.89
N VAL A 228 -4.53 10.05 -13.15
CA VAL A 228 -4.00 10.96 -14.16
C VAL A 228 -5.01 12.10 -14.33
N GLU A 229 -4.52 13.32 -14.51
CA GLU A 229 -5.35 14.50 -14.70
C GLU A 229 -6.40 14.29 -15.79
N GLY A 230 -7.65 14.56 -15.45
CA GLY A 230 -8.78 14.39 -16.35
C GLY A 230 -9.35 12.96 -16.46
N TYR A 231 -8.79 11.95 -15.78
CA TYR A 231 -9.25 10.55 -15.80
C TYR A 231 -9.89 10.08 -14.49
N GLY A 232 -10.18 10.98 -13.60
CA GLY A 232 -10.86 10.68 -12.34
C GLY A 232 -10.85 11.87 -11.40
N PRO A 233 -11.48 11.72 -10.24
CA PRO A 233 -11.50 12.76 -9.22
C PRO A 233 -10.10 12.96 -8.64
N ARG A 234 -9.77 14.22 -8.38
CA ARG A 234 -8.52 14.58 -7.72
C ARG A 234 -8.63 14.28 -6.23
N PHE A 235 -7.71 13.53 -5.71
CA PHE A 235 -7.57 13.32 -4.27
C PHE A 235 -6.17 12.84 -3.89
N THR A 236 -5.79 13.14 -2.67
CA THR A 236 -4.60 12.62 -1.99
C THR A 236 -5.04 11.83 -0.76
N SER A 237 -4.14 11.10 -0.12
CA SER A 237 -4.50 10.31 1.05
C SER A 237 -3.45 10.36 2.16
N ILE A 238 -3.95 10.30 3.40
CA ILE A 238 -3.16 9.91 4.56
C ILE A 238 -3.68 8.57 5.03
N THR A 239 -2.79 7.62 5.29
CA THR A 239 -3.12 6.34 5.90
C THR A 239 -2.61 6.31 7.32
N ALA A 240 -3.40 5.79 8.23
CA ALA A 240 -2.97 5.48 9.58
C ALA A 240 -3.40 4.06 9.95
N GLY A 241 -2.53 3.30 10.59
CA GLY A 241 -2.83 1.91 10.85
C GLY A 241 -1.85 1.21 11.78
N VAL A 242 -1.94 -0.11 11.78
CA VAL A 242 -1.09 -0.99 12.58
C VAL A 242 -0.10 -1.72 11.69
N ILE A 243 1.10 -1.95 12.19
CA ILE A 243 2.15 -2.74 11.55
C ILE A 243 2.56 -3.87 12.50
N CYS A 244 2.67 -5.07 11.96
CA CYS A 244 3.07 -6.27 12.69
C CYS A 244 4.34 -6.82 12.05
N GLY A 245 5.43 -6.84 12.77
CA GLY A 245 6.66 -7.54 12.36
C GLY A 245 6.45 -9.05 12.39
N LEU A 246 6.88 -9.75 11.35
CA LEU A 246 6.79 -11.20 11.22
C LEU A 246 8.14 -11.91 11.45
N GLY A 247 9.25 -11.15 11.36
CA GLY A 247 10.63 -11.63 11.49
C GLY A 247 11.18 -11.45 12.91
N MET A 248 10.44 -11.90 13.93
CA MET A 248 10.94 -11.96 15.31
C MET A 248 11.37 -13.36 15.67
#